data_72b6b53f03de437c6fd7d321e55def6d
#
_entry.id   72b6b53f03de437c6fd7d321e55def6d
#
_cell.length_a   1.000
_cell.length_b   1.000
_cell.length_c   1.000
_cell.angle_alpha   90.00
_cell.angle_beta   90.00
_cell.angle_gamma   90.00
#
_symmetry.space_group_name_H-M   'P 1'
#
loop_
_entity.id
_entity.type
_entity.pdbx_description
1 polymer ?
#
loop_
_entity_poly.entity_id
_entity_poly.type
_entity_poly.pdbx_seq_one_letter_code
_entity_poly.pdbx_strand_id
1 'polypeptide(L)'
;SWGLVGSEMCIRDRVMVKEALRVCEEAGCTVRFLRADEMNIHICTGCISCVVGMTTGRGKGGCPIQDDLPIVEEALMESDAVIIGSPVYEFTPTGNFKVWCDRLGPSHDVSFRKTAYEAGLAAGKDKSELPDERSFKKRVGALITVGGAMTENWLSLALPSMYAMCVSSGIDVIDAYKYFGAMAHEHVLGNQLVMDRMTLLGQHILEGLNATDEETRTKWRGDKQGVCPVCHNELLEVTHRGTEIECPVCGISGNLEVKDGEIQVTFPAEQIARSRLKYAGKLCLLYTSDAADD
;
A
#
# COMPACT_ATOMS: atom_id res chain seq x y z
N SER A 1 12.82 -15.34 0.43
CA SER A 1 11.88 -14.19 0.36
C SER A 1 10.45 -14.70 0.29
N TRP A 2 9.57 -14.12 1.07
CA TRP A 2 8.15 -14.46 1.12
C TRP A 2 7.35 -13.37 0.42
N GLY A 3 6.39 -13.76 -0.44
CA GLY A 3 5.43 -12.83 -1.03
C GLY A 3 4.06 -13.01 -0.40
N LEU A 4 3.46 -11.93 0.11
CA LEU A 4 2.08 -11.90 0.57
C LEU A 4 1.19 -11.34 -0.53
N VAL A 5 0.05 -11.99 -0.77
CA VAL A 5 -0.93 -11.50 -1.74
C VAL A 5 -2.32 -11.56 -1.15
N GLY A 6 -3.03 -10.44 -1.22
CA GLY A 6 -4.47 -10.41 -1.03
C GLY A 6 -5.17 -10.34 -2.38
N SER A 7 -6.09 -11.24 -2.63
CA SER A 7 -6.98 -11.19 -3.79
C SER A 7 -8.40 -11.37 -3.32
N GLU A 8 -9.31 -10.74 -4.02
CA GLU A 8 -10.72 -10.77 -3.70
C GLU A 8 -11.56 -11.50 -4.75
N MET A 9 -12.85 -11.56 -4.55
CA MET A 9 -13.86 -12.45 -5.17
C MET A 9 -13.87 -12.58 -6.70
N CYS A 10 -13.09 -11.83 -7.47
CA CYS A 10 -13.09 -11.90 -8.93
C CYS A 10 -12.05 -12.90 -9.45
N ILE A 11 -12.44 -13.79 -10.35
CA ILE A 11 -11.52 -14.75 -10.98
C ILE A 11 -10.40 -14.02 -11.74
N ARG A 12 -10.67 -12.84 -12.28
CA ARG A 12 -9.73 -12.08 -13.11
C ARG A 12 -8.56 -11.51 -12.33
N ASP A 13 -8.83 -10.85 -11.20
CA ASP A 13 -7.77 -10.31 -10.33
C ASP A 13 -6.90 -11.43 -9.76
N ARG A 14 -7.52 -12.57 -9.37
CA ARG A 14 -6.78 -13.75 -8.90
C ARG A 14 -5.83 -14.33 -9.95
N VAL A 15 -6.26 -14.42 -11.20
CA VAL A 15 -5.42 -14.90 -12.28
C VAL A 15 -4.23 -13.97 -12.50
N MET A 16 -4.49 -12.66 -12.54
CA MET A 16 -3.47 -11.63 -12.73
C MET A 16 -2.42 -11.67 -11.61
N VAL A 17 -2.87 -11.70 -10.37
CA VAL A 17 -1.99 -11.80 -9.21
C VAL A 17 -1.19 -13.09 -9.22
N LYS A 18 -1.83 -14.25 -9.51
CA LYS A 18 -1.15 -15.53 -9.56
C LYS A 18 -0.11 -15.63 -10.66
N GLU A 19 -0.32 -14.95 -11.79
CA GLU A 19 0.71 -14.91 -12.84
C GLU A 19 1.96 -14.14 -12.37
N ALA A 20 1.79 -12.99 -11.74
CA ALA A 20 2.93 -12.26 -11.16
C ALA A 20 3.66 -13.08 -10.08
N LEU A 21 2.91 -13.82 -9.25
CA LEU A 21 3.47 -14.71 -8.25
C LEU A 21 4.21 -15.90 -8.85
N ARG A 22 3.69 -16.48 -9.94
CA ARG A 22 4.34 -17.60 -10.64
C ARG A 22 5.77 -17.23 -11.05
N VAL A 23 5.96 -16.02 -11.55
CA VAL A 23 7.30 -15.50 -11.90
C VAL A 23 8.22 -15.45 -10.68
N CYS A 24 7.72 -14.99 -9.55
CA CYS A 24 8.49 -14.96 -8.30
C CYS A 24 8.82 -16.39 -7.81
N GLU A 25 7.85 -17.31 -7.87
CA GLU A 25 8.03 -18.69 -7.45
C GLU A 25 9.06 -19.44 -8.32
N GLU A 26 9.00 -19.26 -9.64
CA GLU A 26 9.98 -19.82 -10.59
C GLU A 26 11.40 -19.29 -10.37
N ALA A 27 11.53 -18.06 -9.85
CA ALA A 27 12.81 -17.48 -9.43
C ALA A 27 13.27 -17.94 -8.03
N GLY A 28 12.56 -18.88 -7.39
CA GLY A 28 12.91 -19.47 -6.09
C GLY A 28 12.38 -18.71 -4.87
N CYS A 29 11.45 -17.77 -5.04
CA CYS A 29 10.77 -17.16 -3.90
C CYS A 29 9.75 -18.13 -3.28
N THR A 30 9.63 -18.11 -1.96
CA THR A 30 8.49 -18.74 -1.29
C THR A 30 7.28 -17.81 -1.41
N VAL A 31 6.17 -18.34 -1.90
CA VAL A 31 4.97 -17.57 -2.19
C VAL A 31 3.82 -18.00 -1.27
N ARG A 32 3.09 -17.04 -0.71
CA ARG A 32 1.87 -17.28 0.05
C ARG A 32 0.74 -16.44 -0.55
N PHE A 33 -0.34 -17.09 -0.93
CA PHE A 33 -1.52 -16.47 -1.51
C PHE A 33 -2.66 -16.47 -0.49
N LEU A 34 -3.17 -15.30 -0.13
CA LEU A 34 -4.31 -15.13 0.77
C LEU A 34 -5.51 -14.59 0.00
N ARG A 35 -6.70 -15.01 0.39
CA ARG A 35 -7.98 -14.55 -0.18
C ARG A 35 -8.84 -13.94 0.89
N ALA A 36 -9.26 -12.71 0.66
CA ALA A 36 -10.08 -11.97 1.61
C ALA A 36 -11.50 -12.58 1.78
N ASP A 37 -12.02 -13.21 0.73
CA ASP A 37 -13.32 -13.87 0.75
C ASP A 37 -13.32 -15.24 1.46
N GLU A 38 -12.15 -15.80 1.77
CA GLU A 38 -12.00 -17.04 2.52
C GLU A 38 -11.70 -16.81 4.01
N MET A 39 -11.57 -15.55 4.44
CA MET A 39 -11.20 -15.20 5.81
C MET A 39 -12.36 -14.50 6.53
N ASN A 40 -12.55 -14.92 7.77
CA ASN A 40 -13.51 -14.27 8.67
C ASN A 40 -12.81 -13.15 9.44
N ILE A 41 -12.73 -11.97 8.85
CA ILE A 41 -12.17 -10.77 9.49
C ILE A 41 -13.30 -9.76 9.69
N HIS A 42 -13.58 -9.43 10.96
CA HIS A 42 -14.62 -8.48 11.32
C HIS A 42 -14.19 -7.03 11.06
N ILE A 43 -15.17 -6.15 10.91
CA ILE A 43 -14.93 -4.70 10.75
C ILE A 43 -14.25 -4.12 11.98
N CYS A 44 -13.46 -3.07 11.78
CA CYS A 44 -12.87 -2.30 12.87
C CYS A 44 -13.99 -1.57 13.64
N THR A 45 -14.01 -1.71 14.96
CA THR A 45 -15.00 -1.06 15.84
C THR A 45 -14.57 0.33 16.30
N GLY A 46 -13.38 0.79 15.92
CA GLY A 46 -12.85 2.08 16.35
C GLY A 46 -12.49 2.16 17.84
N CYS A 47 -12.30 1.04 18.52
CA CYS A 47 -12.03 0.99 19.96
C CYS A 47 -10.63 1.53 20.35
N ILE A 48 -9.76 1.79 19.39
CA ILE A 48 -8.38 2.30 19.52
C ILE A 48 -7.47 1.51 20.48
N SER A 49 -7.87 0.35 20.99
CA SER A 49 -7.09 -0.45 21.96
C SER A 49 -5.69 -0.80 21.47
N CYS A 50 -5.52 -1.06 20.16
CA CYS A 50 -4.22 -1.33 19.55
C CYS A 50 -3.26 -0.12 19.68
N VAL A 51 -3.75 1.10 19.46
CA VAL A 51 -2.95 2.33 19.58
C VAL A 51 -2.67 2.65 21.05
N VAL A 52 -3.72 2.65 21.90
CA VAL A 52 -3.57 2.92 23.34
C VAL A 52 -2.61 1.92 23.99
N GLY A 53 -2.69 0.64 23.63
CA GLY A 53 -1.76 -0.37 24.13
C GLY A 53 -0.30 -0.02 23.84
N MET A 54 0.02 0.41 22.62
CA MET A 54 1.36 0.81 22.22
C MET A 54 1.81 2.12 22.88
N THR A 55 0.97 3.18 22.83
CA THR A 55 1.36 4.50 23.35
C THR A 55 1.50 4.55 24.87
N THR A 56 0.76 3.72 25.59
CA THR A 56 0.88 3.58 27.05
C THR A 56 1.90 2.51 27.48
N GLY A 57 2.50 1.80 26.51
CA GLY A 57 3.40 0.69 26.80
C GLY A 57 2.73 -0.53 27.46
N ARG A 58 1.41 -0.64 27.42
CA ARG A 58 0.65 -1.76 28.00
C ARG A 58 0.38 -2.90 27.04
N GLY A 59 0.75 -2.75 25.77
CA GLY A 59 0.53 -3.75 24.72
C GLY A 59 1.44 -3.57 23.53
N LYS A 60 1.47 -4.60 22.69
CA LYS A 60 2.31 -4.68 21.47
C LYS A 60 1.65 -4.15 20.21
N GLY A 61 0.42 -3.62 20.30
CA GLY A 61 -0.32 -3.11 19.16
C GLY A 61 -1.30 -4.13 18.50
N GLY A 62 -1.48 -5.31 19.09
CA GLY A 62 -2.43 -6.30 18.57
C GLY A 62 -3.89 -5.84 18.67
N CYS A 63 -4.72 -6.26 17.71
CA CYS A 63 -6.16 -6.02 17.75
C CYS A 63 -6.86 -6.99 18.73
N PRO A 64 -7.77 -6.50 19.61
CA PRO A 64 -8.44 -7.38 20.58
C PRO A 64 -9.56 -8.23 19.98
N ILE A 65 -10.01 -7.95 18.76
CA ILE A 65 -11.07 -8.71 18.08
C ILE A 65 -10.51 -10.09 17.70
N GLN A 66 -11.22 -11.14 18.12
CA GLN A 66 -10.83 -12.53 17.85
C GLN A 66 -11.41 -12.98 16.51
N ASP A 67 -10.55 -13.09 15.50
CA ASP A 67 -10.88 -13.54 14.13
C ASP A 67 -9.62 -13.98 13.39
N ASP A 68 -9.68 -14.06 12.06
CA ASP A 68 -8.55 -14.53 11.22
C ASP A 68 -7.47 -13.46 10.95
N LEU A 69 -7.58 -12.25 11.50
CA LEU A 69 -6.60 -11.19 11.29
C LEU A 69 -5.15 -11.62 11.58
N PRO A 70 -4.85 -12.37 12.64
CA PRO A 70 -3.48 -12.81 12.93
C PRO A 70 -2.82 -13.61 11.79
N ILE A 71 -3.60 -14.26 10.93
CA ILE A 71 -3.08 -14.99 9.75
C ILE A 71 -2.50 -14.01 8.74
N VAL A 72 -3.19 -12.88 8.52
CA VAL A 72 -2.77 -11.82 7.59
C VAL A 72 -1.59 -11.05 8.18
N GLU A 73 -1.65 -10.75 9.48
CA GLU A 73 -0.58 -10.07 10.21
C GLU A 73 0.74 -10.85 10.12
N GLU A 74 0.71 -12.14 10.42
CA GLU A 74 1.91 -12.98 10.34
C GLU A 74 2.46 -13.06 8.92
N ALA A 75 1.58 -13.27 7.93
CA ALA A 75 1.99 -13.32 6.55
C ALA A 75 2.61 -12.00 6.06
N LEU A 76 2.09 -10.85 6.51
CA LEU A 76 2.66 -9.53 6.22
C LEU A 76 4.04 -9.37 6.88
N MET A 77 4.19 -9.76 8.14
CA MET A 77 5.46 -9.64 8.87
C MET A 77 6.57 -10.53 8.28
N GLU A 78 6.22 -11.72 7.79
CA GLU A 78 7.17 -12.62 7.13
C GLU A 78 7.57 -12.13 5.73
N SER A 79 6.71 -11.39 5.03
CA SER A 79 6.94 -11.01 3.63
C SER A 79 8.10 -10.03 3.43
N ASP A 80 8.82 -10.15 2.31
CA ASP A 80 9.79 -9.17 1.79
C ASP A 80 9.18 -8.34 0.65
N ALA A 81 8.16 -8.91 -0.03
CA ALA A 81 7.38 -8.24 -1.06
C ALA A 81 5.89 -8.54 -0.91
N VAL A 82 5.04 -7.62 -1.38
CA VAL A 82 3.58 -7.75 -1.32
C VAL A 82 2.97 -7.35 -2.66
N ILE A 83 2.20 -8.26 -3.27
CA ILE A 83 1.37 -7.93 -4.43
C ILE A 83 -0.08 -7.88 -3.96
N ILE A 84 -0.75 -6.76 -4.14
CA ILE A 84 -2.13 -6.55 -3.70
C ILE A 84 -3.02 -6.48 -4.93
N GLY A 85 -4.00 -7.37 -5.01
CA GLY A 85 -5.03 -7.38 -6.06
C GLY A 85 -6.42 -7.12 -5.50
N SER A 86 -7.18 -6.25 -6.14
CA SER A 86 -8.60 -6.05 -5.82
C SER A 86 -9.41 -5.69 -7.07
N PRO A 87 -10.60 -6.29 -7.26
CA PRO A 87 -11.52 -5.79 -8.26
C PRO A 87 -12.10 -4.44 -7.83
N VAL A 88 -12.61 -3.70 -8.81
CA VAL A 88 -13.30 -2.43 -8.59
C VAL A 88 -14.81 -2.68 -8.49
N TYR A 89 -15.38 -2.37 -7.36
CA TYR A 89 -16.82 -2.30 -7.14
C TYR A 89 -17.16 -0.87 -6.69
N GLU A 90 -18.13 -0.25 -7.35
CA GLU A 90 -18.53 1.14 -7.05
C GLU A 90 -17.33 2.11 -6.93
N PHE A 91 -16.50 2.17 -7.99
CA PHE A 91 -15.33 3.05 -8.17
C PHE A 91 -14.08 2.74 -7.35
N THR A 92 -14.19 1.95 -6.28
CA THR A 92 -13.11 1.71 -5.32
C THR A 92 -12.78 0.21 -5.22
N PRO A 93 -11.70 -0.17 -4.55
CA PRO A 93 -11.49 -1.55 -4.13
C PRO A 93 -12.66 -2.06 -3.30
N THR A 94 -12.80 -3.36 -3.19
CA THR A 94 -13.93 -3.98 -2.50
C THR A 94 -13.99 -3.65 -1.02
N GLY A 95 -15.17 -3.86 -0.40
CA GLY A 95 -15.37 -3.66 1.03
C GLY A 95 -14.47 -4.54 1.89
N ASN A 96 -14.22 -5.80 1.49
CA ASN A 96 -13.32 -6.69 2.21
C ASN A 96 -11.88 -6.15 2.25
N PHE A 97 -11.38 -5.60 1.14
CA PHE A 97 -10.08 -4.91 1.12
C PHE A 97 -10.04 -3.78 2.15
N LYS A 98 -11.12 -2.97 2.21
CA LYS A 98 -11.20 -1.87 3.18
C LYS A 98 -11.21 -2.39 4.63
N VAL A 99 -11.90 -3.49 4.90
CA VAL A 99 -11.88 -4.15 6.23
C VAL A 99 -10.44 -4.51 6.62
N TRP A 100 -9.67 -5.10 5.72
CA TRP A 100 -8.25 -5.40 5.99
C TRP A 100 -7.44 -4.13 6.27
N CYS A 101 -7.60 -3.08 5.46
CA CYS A 101 -6.92 -1.80 5.69
C CYS A 101 -7.23 -1.21 7.07
N ASP A 102 -8.51 -1.21 7.48
CA ASP A 102 -8.93 -0.65 8.76
C ASP A 102 -8.41 -1.43 9.95
N ARG A 103 -8.29 -2.75 9.81
CA ARG A 103 -7.82 -3.64 10.86
C ARG A 103 -6.30 -3.68 10.97
N LEU A 104 -5.59 -3.62 9.83
CA LEU A 104 -4.12 -3.55 9.79
C LEU A 104 -3.59 -2.14 10.05
N GLY A 105 -4.33 -1.09 9.66
CA GLY A 105 -3.87 0.28 9.68
C GLY A 105 -3.24 0.70 11.01
N PRO A 106 -4.01 0.97 12.06
CA PRO A 106 -3.46 1.47 13.32
C PRO A 106 -2.58 0.45 14.05
N SER A 107 -2.94 -0.84 13.99
CA SER A 107 -2.20 -1.91 14.68
C SER A 107 -0.84 -2.20 14.04
N HIS A 108 -0.67 -1.91 12.77
CA HIS A 108 0.55 -2.19 12.00
C HIS A 108 1.25 -0.95 11.46
N ASP A 109 0.83 0.24 11.89
CA ASP A 109 1.53 1.46 11.47
C ASP A 109 2.97 1.44 11.96
N VAL A 110 3.90 1.44 11.01
CA VAL A 110 5.34 1.33 11.25
C VAL A 110 5.85 2.41 12.20
N SER A 111 5.29 3.63 12.12
CA SER A 111 5.72 4.76 12.95
C SER A 111 5.29 4.56 14.40
N PHE A 112 4.02 4.19 14.63
CA PHE A 112 3.55 3.88 15.99
C PHE A 112 4.33 2.72 16.60
N ARG A 113 4.49 1.63 15.87
CA ARG A 113 5.20 0.45 16.35
C ARG A 113 6.65 0.74 16.66
N LYS A 114 7.35 1.45 15.79
CA LYS A 114 8.76 1.76 15.98
C LYS A 114 8.96 2.73 17.16
N THR A 115 8.16 3.77 17.27
CA THR A 115 8.20 4.70 18.42
C THR A 115 7.93 3.96 19.75
N ALA A 116 6.91 3.09 19.78
CA ALA A 116 6.60 2.30 20.96
C ALA A 116 7.73 1.33 21.32
N TYR A 117 8.36 0.72 20.32
CA TYR A 117 9.49 -0.18 20.49
C TYR A 117 10.71 0.55 21.11
N GLU A 118 11.10 1.68 20.53
CA GLU A 118 12.23 2.49 20.99
C GLU A 118 11.99 3.03 22.42
N ALA A 119 10.78 3.53 22.69
CA ALA A 119 10.40 3.98 24.03
C ALA A 119 10.42 2.83 25.07
N GLY A 120 9.98 1.65 24.69
CA GLY A 120 10.00 0.47 25.56
C GLY A 120 11.43 0.00 25.88
N LEU A 121 12.32 -0.01 24.88
CA LEU A 121 13.75 -0.29 25.09
C LEU A 121 14.40 0.71 26.06
N ALA A 122 14.13 2.00 25.86
CA ALA A 122 14.62 3.07 26.74
C ALA A 122 14.10 2.92 28.19
N ALA A 123 12.91 2.35 28.38
CA ALA A 123 12.32 2.03 29.68
C ALA A 123 12.81 0.70 30.27
N GLY A 124 13.73 0.00 29.59
CA GLY A 124 14.32 -1.26 30.09
C GLY A 124 13.41 -2.48 29.96
N LYS A 125 12.39 -2.46 29.05
CA LYS A 125 11.51 -3.61 28.80
C LYS A 125 12.23 -4.72 28.06
N ASP A 126 11.80 -5.96 28.29
CA ASP A 126 12.25 -7.11 27.52
C ASP A 126 11.66 -7.03 26.07
N LYS A 127 12.45 -7.49 25.10
CA LYS A 127 12.02 -7.50 23.68
C LYS A 127 10.71 -8.28 23.47
N SER A 128 10.44 -9.29 24.26
CA SER A 128 9.21 -10.07 24.20
C SER A 128 7.95 -9.26 24.56
N GLU A 129 8.10 -8.12 25.23
CA GLU A 129 7.03 -7.21 25.63
C GLU A 129 6.81 -6.08 24.62
N LEU A 130 7.65 -5.98 23.59
CA LEU A 130 7.67 -4.90 22.61
C LEU A 130 6.95 -5.30 21.32
N PRO A 131 6.55 -4.33 20.46
CA PRO A 131 6.09 -4.63 19.10
C PRO A 131 7.12 -5.46 18.33
N ASP A 132 6.64 -6.35 17.47
CA ASP A 132 7.50 -7.23 16.68
C ASP A 132 8.38 -6.43 15.72
N GLU A 133 9.69 -6.64 15.76
CA GLU A 133 10.70 -5.95 14.94
C GLU A 133 10.49 -6.21 13.43
N ARG A 134 9.88 -7.36 13.04
CA ARG A 134 9.56 -7.67 11.66
C ARG A 134 8.60 -6.66 11.02
N SER A 135 7.83 -5.93 11.85
CA SER A 135 6.96 -4.84 11.37
C SER A 135 7.72 -3.65 10.80
N PHE A 136 9.00 -3.49 11.13
CA PHE A 136 9.87 -2.40 10.64
C PHE A 136 10.58 -2.75 9.32
N LYS A 137 10.41 -3.99 8.85
CA LYS A 137 11.00 -4.44 7.60
C LYS A 137 10.47 -3.59 6.43
N LYS A 138 11.39 -3.11 5.60
CA LYS A 138 11.05 -2.45 4.34
C LYS A 138 10.63 -3.50 3.33
N ARG A 139 9.46 -3.29 2.72
CA ARG A 139 8.87 -4.18 1.72
C ARG A 139 8.70 -3.46 0.41
N VAL A 140 8.96 -4.13 -0.68
CA VAL A 140 8.51 -3.67 -1.99
C VAL A 140 7.10 -4.18 -2.28
N GLY A 141 6.34 -3.46 -3.09
CA GLY A 141 4.98 -3.88 -3.42
C GLY A 141 4.55 -3.51 -4.82
N ALA A 142 3.48 -4.18 -5.25
CA ALA A 142 2.77 -3.84 -6.47
C ALA A 142 1.26 -3.90 -6.27
N LEU A 143 0.54 -3.07 -7.02
CA LEU A 143 -0.91 -2.96 -6.95
C LEU A 143 -1.54 -3.40 -8.28
N ILE A 144 -2.55 -4.25 -8.21
CA ILE A 144 -3.30 -4.73 -9.37
C ILE A 144 -4.78 -4.47 -9.14
N THR A 145 -5.43 -3.78 -10.06
CA THR A 145 -6.89 -3.59 -10.00
C THR A 145 -7.56 -3.91 -11.33
N VAL A 146 -8.77 -4.44 -11.27
CA VAL A 146 -9.55 -4.82 -12.45
C VAL A 146 -10.99 -4.36 -12.33
N GLY A 147 -11.50 -3.76 -13.38
CA GLY A 147 -12.89 -3.32 -13.45
C GLY A 147 -13.57 -3.67 -14.75
N GLY A 148 -14.89 -3.87 -14.69
CA GLY A 148 -15.70 -4.21 -15.86
C GLY A 148 -15.98 -3.06 -16.81
N ALA A 149 -15.94 -1.82 -16.32
CA ALA A 149 -16.26 -0.61 -17.07
C ALA A 149 -15.35 -0.43 -18.30
N MET A 150 -15.91 0.09 -19.37
CA MET A 150 -15.23 0.23 -20.68
C MET A 150 -14.27 1.43 -20.73
N THR A 151 -14.29 2.30 -19.75
CA THR A 151 -13.43 3.49 -19.69
C THR A 151 -12.67 3.55 -18.37
N GLU A 152 -11.45 4.03 -18.43
CA GLU A 152 -10.51 4.04 -17.30
C GLU A 152 -10.96 4.90 -16.11
N ASN A 153 -11.74 5.96 -16.38
CA ASN A 153 -12.19 6.90 -15.35
C ASN A 153 -13.07 6.26 -14.27
N TRP A 154 -13.78 5.17 -14.58
CA TRP A 154 -14.53 4.40 -13.59
C TRP A 154 -13.66 3.69 -12.54
N LEU A 155 -12.38 3.57 -12.80
CA LEU A 155 -11.40 2.94 -11.91
C LEU A 155 -10.43 3.95 -11.30
N SER A 156 -10.66 5.26 -11.48
CA SER A 156 -9.70 6.29 -11.10
C SER A 156 -9.40 6.33 -9.59
N LEU A 157 -10.36 5.97 -8.75
CA LEU A 157 -10.20 5.95 -7.29
C LEU A 157 -9.59 4.63 -6.77
N ALA A 158 -9.51 3.59 -7.59
CA ALA A 158 -9.11 2.26 -7.12
C ALA A 158 -7.65 2.23 -6.62
N LEU A 159 -6.68 2.51 -7.49
CA LEU A 159 -5.27 2.51 -7.11
C LEU A 159 -4.95 3.47 -5.96
N PRO A 160 -5.42 4.75 -5.97
CA PRO A 160 -5.23 5.65 -4.85
C PRO A 160 -5.74 5.08 -3.51
N SER A 161 -6.91 4.44 -3.51
CA SER A 161 -7.49 3.83 -2.31
C SER A 161 -6.69 2.61 -1.83
N MET A 162 -6.05 1.87 -2.74
CA MET A 162 -5.24 0.70 -2.37
C MET A 162 -3.96 1.07 -1.60
N TYR A 163 -3.47 2.29 -1.73
CA TYR A 163 -2.35 2.78 -0.93
C TYR A 163 -2.64 2.83 0.57
N ALA A 164 -3.92 2.81 0.99
CA ALA A 164 -4.27 2.79 2.41
C ALA A 164 -3.58 1.67 3.19
N MET A 165 -3.45 0.47 2.59
CA MET A 165 -2.72 -0.65 3.18
C MET A 165 -1.22 -0.43 3.18
N CYS A 166 -0.68 0.17 2.12
CA CYS A 166 0.75 0.41 1.95
C CYS A 166 1.28 1.47 2.92
N VAL A 167 0.48 2.52 3.19
CA VAL A 167 0.85 3.60 4.11
C VAL A 167 1.20 3.04 5.49
N SER A 168 0.29 2.32 6.13
CA SER A 168 0.49 1.81 7.48
C SER A 168 1.56 0.72 7.54
N SER A 169 1.56 -0.19 6.57
CA SER A 169 2.44 -1.37 6.57
C SER A 169 3.86 -1.10 6.04
N GLY A 170 4.18 0.14 5.64
CA GLY A 170 5.51 0.50 5.15
C GLY A 170 5.90 -0.25 3.87
N ILE A 171 4.97 -0.36 2.91
CA ILE A 171 5.20 -1.01 1.63
C ILE A 171 5.54 0.06 0.58
N ASP A 172 6.72 -0.04 -0.02
CA ASP A 172 7.15 0.81 -1.13
C ASP A 172 6.58 0.25 -2.44
N VAL A 173 5.57 0.89 -2.99
CA VAL A 173 4.93 0.46 -4.24
C VAL A 173 5.83 0.85 -5.42
N ILE A 174 6.29 -0.14 -6.16
CA ILE A 174 7.22 0.04 -7.29
C ILE A 174 6.59 -0.22 -8.66
N ASP A 175 5.39 -0.77 -8.68
CA ASP A 175 4.61 -1.00 -9.90
C ASP A 175 3.11 -1.01 -9.57
N ALA A 176 2.29 -0.57 -10.51
CA ALA A 176 0.84 -0.66 -10.40
C ALA A 176 0.21 -0.87 -11.78
N TYR A 177 -0.84 -1.69 -11.82
CA TYR A 177 -1.56 -1.95 -13.05
C TYR A 177 -3.08 -1.86 -12.86
N LYS A 178 -3.73 -1.19 -13.79
CA LYS A 178 -5.17 -1.00 -13.84
C LYS A 178 -5.73 -1.58 -15.13
N TYR A 179 -6.52 -2.66 -15.02
CA TYR A 179 -7.18 -3.28 -16.15
C TYR A 179 -8.66 -2.92 -16.17
N PHE A 180 -9.11 -2.22 -17.19
CA PHE A 180 -10.51 -1.85 -17.42
C PHE A 180 -11.08 -2.57 -18.64
N GLY A 181 -12.41 -2.52 -18.83
CA GLY A 181 -13.08 -3.21 -19.94
C GLY A 181 -13.21 -4.72 -19.73
N ALA A 182 -13.00 -5.23 -18.55
CA ALA A 182 -12.99 -6.66 -18.28
C ALA A 182 -14.33 -7.38 -18.53
N MET A 183 -15.45 -6.65 -18.61
CA MET A 183 -16.76 -7.26 -18.96
C MET A 183 -16.92 -7.55 -20.45
N ALA A 184 -16.27 -6.78 -21.32
CA ALA A 184 -16.42 -6.89 -22.76
C ALA A 184 -15.36 -7.77 -23.43
N HIS A 185 -14.32 -8.14 -22.69
CA HIS A 185 -13.22 -8.93 -23.21
C HIS A 185 -13.31 -10.39 -22.74
N GLU A 186 -12.67 -11.26 -23.48
CA GLU A 186 -12.48 -12.65 -23.09
C GLU A 186 -11.83 -12.74 -21.69
N HIS A 187 -11.89 -13.92 -21.10
CA HIS A 187 -11.24 -14.18 -19.82
C HIS A 187 -9.76 -13.75 -19.89
N VAL A 188 -9.22 -13.14 -18.82
CA VAL A 188 -7.83 -12.60 -18.80
C VAL A 188 -6.78 -13.62 -19.21
N LEU A 189 -7.01 -14.92 -19.03
CA LEU A 189 -6.14 -16.00 -19.53
C LEU A 189 -6.02 -16.02 -21.06
N GLY A 190 -7.05 -15.57 -21.78
CA GLY A 190 -7.01 -15.42 -23.25
C GLY A 190 -6.42 -14.09 -23.71
N ASN A 191 -6.17 -13.16 -22.80
CA ASN A 191 -5.59 -11.86 -23.12
C ASN A 191 -4.07 -11.85 -22.86
N GLN A 192 -3.31 -12.17 -23.91
CA GLN A 192 -1.85 -12.28 -23.81
C GLN A 192 -1.18 -10.99 -23.32
N LEU A 193 -1.68 -9.80 -23.74
CA LEU A 193 -1.10 -8.53 -23.30
C LEU A 193 -1.22 -8.33 -21.78
N VAL A 194 -2.35 -8.71 -21.20
CA VAL A 194 -2.54 -8.64 -19.75
C VAL A 194 -1.63 -9.66 -19.04
N MET A 195 -1.52 -10.87 -19.56
CA MET A 195 -0.67 -11.92 -18.98
C MET A 195 0.81 -11.53 -19.06
N ASP A 196 1.28 -11.01 -20.20
CA ASP A 196 2.65 -10.51 -20.36
C ASP A 196 2.94 -9.36 -19.39
N ARG A 197 1.97 -8.45 -19.19
CA ARG A 197 2.09 -7.36 -18.23
C ARG A 197 2.18 -7.85 -16.79
N MET A 198 1.47 -8.91 -16.42
CA MET A 198 1.58 -9.53 -15.09
C MET A 198 2.92 -10.25 -14.91
N THR A 199 3.40 -10.91 -15.96
CA THR A 199 4.76 -11.48 -15.97
C THR A 199 5.80 -10.39 -15.72
N LEU A 200 5.71 -9.25 -16.42
CA LEU A 200 6.59 -8.10 -16.23
C LEU A 200 6.49 -7.54 -14.80
N LEU A 201 5.30 -7.43 -14.22
CA LEU A 201 5.12 -6.97 -12.84
C LEU A 201 5.83 -7.90 -11.85
N GLY A 202 5.75 -9.22 -12.05
CA GLY A 202 6.50 -10.20 -11.26
C GLY A 202 8.02 -10.00 -11.37
N GLN A 203 8.53 -9.72 -12.57
CA GLN A 203 9.95 -9.38 -12.81
C GLN A 203 10.35 -8.11 -12.08
N HIS A 204 9.52 -7.06 -12.10
CA HIS A 204 9.76 -5.82 -11.37
C HIS A 204 9.86 -6.04 -9.85
N ILE A 205 9.03 -6.92 -9.29
CA ILE A 205 9.14 -7.32 -7.87
C ILE A 205 10.47 -8.00 -7.60
N LEU A 206 10.93 -8.92 -8.47
CA LEU A 206 12.23 -9.57 -8.32
C LEU A 206 13.39 -8.59 -8.42
N GLU A 207 13.33 -7.62 -9.32
CA GLU A 207 14.33 -6.55 -9.41
C GLU A 207 14.39 -5.73 -8.11
N GLY A 208 13.24 -5.35 -7.55
CA GLY A 208 13.17 -4.65 -6.28
C GLY A 208 13.72 -5.47 -5.11
N LEU A 209 13.45 -6.78 -5.08
CA LEU A 209 13.96 -7.70 -4.05
C LEU A 209 15.47 -7.92 -4.13
N ASN A 210 16.03 -7.91 -5.33
CA ASN A 210 17.46 -8.15 -5.58
C ASN A 210 18.30 -6.87 -5.54
N ALA A 211 17.67 -5.69 -5.42
CA ALA A 211 18.38 -4.42 -5.38
C ALA A 211 19.24 -4.30 -4.10
N THR A 212 20.46 -3.80 -4.28
CA THR A 212 21.44 -3.65 -3.19
C THR A 212 21.36 -2.30 -2.48
N ASP A 213 20.70 -1.31 -3.10
CA ASP A 213 20.50 0.02 -2.57
C ASP A 213 19.03 0.42 -2.57
N GLU A 214 18.69 1.42 -1.77
CA GLU A 214 17.30 1.84 -1.59
C GLU A 214 16.71 2.55 -2.82
N GLU A 215 17.51 3.31 -3.53
CA GLU A 215 17.07 4.03 -4.73
C GLU A 215 16.63 3.05 -5.82
N THR A 216 17.46 2.06 -6.11
CA THR A 216 17.16 1.00 -7.07
C THR A 216 15.97 0.16 -6.59
N ARG A 217 15.90 -0.15 -5.28
CA ARG A 217 14.84 -0.96 -4.69
C ARG A 217 13.47 -0.31 -4.84
N THR A 218 13.37 1.00 -4.59
CA THR A 218 12.10 1.75 -4.59
C THR A 218 11.80 2.45 -5.92
N LYS A 219 12.67 2.28 -6.93
CA LYS A 219 12.48 2.86 -8.25
C LYS A 219 11.14 2.44 -8.85
N TRP A 220 10.38 3.40 -9.33
CA TRP A 220 9.14 3.13 -10.05
C TRP A 220 9.38 2.42 -11.38
N ARG A 221 8.57 1.39 -11.65
CA ARG A 221 8.64 0.53 -12.84
C ARG A 221 7.31 0.40 -13.57
N GLY A 222 6.26 1.08 -13.08
CA GLY A 222 4.95 1.06 -13.72
C GLY A 222 4.92 1.73 -15.09
N ASP A 223 3.92 1.41 -15.90
CA ASP A 223 3.77 1.88 -17.29
C ASP A 223 3.62 3.41 -17.39
N LYS A 224 2.98 4.01 -16.40
CA LYS A 224 2.79 5.46 -16.32
C LYS A 224 3.60 6.03 -15.17
N GLN A 225 4.30 7.13 -15.42
CA GLN A 225 5.05 7.82 -14.37
C GLN A 225 4.12 8.46 -13.31
N GLY A 226 2.86 8.75 -13.68
CA GLY A 226 1.95 9.47 -12.83
C GLY A 226 2.35 10.93 -12.61
N VAL A 227 1.60 11.65 -11.79
CA VAL A 227 1.85 13.07 -11.50
C VAL A 227 2.59 13.25 -10.18
N CYS A 228 2.25 12.48 -9.16
CA CYS A 228 2.96 12.53 -7.88
C CYS A 228 4.29 11.76 -7.97
N PRO A 229 5.43 12.37 -7.61
CA PRO A 229 6.74 11.74 -7.74
C PRO A 229 7.02 10.65 -6.69
N VAL A 230 6.11 10.45 -5.72
CA VAL A 230 6.27 9.45 -4.65
C VAL A 230 5.37 8.25 -4.81
N CYS A 231 4.08 8.47 -5.05
CA CYS A 231 3.11 7.36 -5.18
C CYS A 231 2.63 7.14 -6.62
N HIS A 232 3.10 7.95 -7.56
CA HIS A 232 2.74 7.89 -8.98
C HIS A 232 1.24 7.96 -9.27
N ASN A 233 0.48 8.56 -8.32
CA ASN A 233 -0.94 8.81 -8.48
C ASN A 233 -1.18 9.94 -9.48
N GLU A 234 -2.24 9.83 -10.27
CA GLU A 234 -2.66 10.82 -11.26
C GLU A 234 -3.74 11.79 -10.74
N LEU A 235 -4.31 11.53 -9.55
CA LEU A 235 -5.31 12.42 -8.94
C LEU A 235 -4.64 13.47 -8.05
N LEU A 236 -5.10 14.70 -8.18
CA LEU A 236 -4.66 15.82 -7.38
C LEU A 236 -5.86 16.55 -6.79
N GLU A 237 -5.72 17.03 -5.57
CA GLU A 237 -6.68 17.86 -4.91
C GLU A 237 -6.36 19.35 -5.17
N VAL A 238 -7.37 20.11 -5.55
CA VAL A 238 -7.27 21.56 -5.72
C VAL A 238 -7.53 22.22 -4.36
N THR A 239 -6.52 22.84 -3.79
CA THR A 239 -6.58 23.41 -2.42
C THR A 239 -7.28 24.78 -2.36
N HIS A 240 -7.58 25.40 -3.52
CA HIS A 240 -8.08 26.76 -3.63
C HIS A 240 -7.13 27.84 -3.08
N ARG A 241 -5.86 27.54 -2.91
CA ARG A 241 -4.78 28.45 -2.52
C ARG A 241 -3.89 28.79 -3.73
N GLY A 242 -4.40 29.64 -4.63
CA GLY A 242 -3.70 30.00 -5.87
C GLY A 242 -3.49 28.81 -6.79
N THR A 243 -2.24 28.48 -7.13
CA THR A 243 -1.87 27.34 -7.98
C THR A 243 -1.53 26.08 -7.19
N GLU A 244 -1.71 26.12 -5.87
CA GLU A 244 -1.37 24.99 -5.02
C GLU A 244 -2.31 23.80 -5.24
N ILE A 245 -1.70 22.63 -5.34
CA ILE A 245 -2.38 21.33 -5.39
C ILE A 245 -1.79 20.40 -4.32
N GLU A 246 -2.53 19.37 -3.97
CA GLU A 246 -2.08 18.37 -3.01
C GLU A 246 -2.27 16.95 -3.56
N CYS A 247 -1.34 16.05 -3.27
CA CYS A 247 -1.51 14.64 -3.54
C CYS A 247 -2.32 13.98 -2.42
N PRO A 248 -3.54 13.47 -2.68
CA PRO A 248 -4.40 12.91 -1.64
C PRO A 248 -3.86 11.60 -1.03
N VAL A 249 -2.94 10.92 -1.72
CA VAL A 249 -2.27 9.72 -1.21
C VAL A 249 -1.10 10.07 -0.31
N CYS A 250 -0.25 11.01 -0.73
CA CYS A 250 1.00 11.34 -0.03
C CYS A 250 0.85 12.43 1.02
N GLY A 251 -0.18 13.30 0.91
CA GLY A 251 -0.34 14.50 1.74
C GLY A 251 0.77 15.52 1.51
N ILE A 252 1.30 15.61 0.28
CA ILE A 252 2.34 16.57 -0.11
C ILE A 252 1.76 17.64 -1.02
N SER A 253 2.15 18.89 -0.80
CA SER A 253 1.72 20.02 -1.62
C SER A 253 2.69 20.29 -2.75
N GLY A 254 2.16 20.76 -3.86
CA GLY A 254 2.88 21.16 -5.05
C GLY A 254 2.23 22.33 -5.76
N ASN A 255 2.69 22.66 -6.95
CA ASN A 255 2.12 23.72 -7.77
C ASN A 255 1.74 23.19 -9.15
N LEU A 256 0.62 23.68 -9.66
CA LEU A 256 0.13 23.44 -11.02
C LEU A 256 0.28 24.72 -11.84
N GLU A 257 0.92 24.63 -12.99
CA GLU A 257 1.07 25.72 -13.93
C GLU A 257 0.61 25.28 -15.33
N VAL A 258 0.17 26.22 -16.13
CA VAL A 258 -0.06 25.99 -17.57
C VAL A 258 1.05 26.68 -18.34
N LYS A 259 1.89 25.90 -19.00
CA LYS A 259 2.99 26.39 -19.81
C LYS A 259 2.92 25.78 -21.22
N ASP A 260 2.98 26.64 -22.22
CA ASP A 260 2.89 26.24 -23.63
C ASP A 260 1.62 25.43 -23.97
N GLY A 261 0.52 25.65 -23.25
CA GLY A 261 -0.75 24.92 -23.40
C GLY A 261 -0.82 23.57 -22.68
N GLU A 262 0.22 23.20 -21.95
CA GLU A 262 0.28 21.95 -21.18
C GLU A 262 0.26 22.20 -19.68
N ILE A 263 -0.38 21.29 -18.93
CA ILE A 263 -0.38 21.32 -17.47
C ILE A 263 0.96 20.75 -16.97
N GLN A 264 1.69 21.55 -16.21
CA GLN A 264 2.89 21.13 -15.50
C GLN A 264 2.62 21.10 -14.00
N VAL A 265 3.03 20.02 -13.36
CA VAL A 265 2.91 19.84 -11.90
C VAL A 265 4.30 19.64 -11.32
N THR A 266 4.60 20.39 -10.26
CA THR A 266 5.89 20.32 -9.57
C THR A 266 5.68 20.14 -8.08
N PHE A 267 6.54 19.33 -7.45
CA PHE A 267 6.55 19.13 -6.00
C PHE A 267 7.93 19.49 -5.46
N PRO A 268 8.04 20.43 -4.51
CA PRO A 268 9.31 20.77 -3.88
C PRO A 268 9.93 19.58 -3.12
N ALA A 269 11.26 19.53 -3.06
CA ALA A 269 11.98 18.43 -2.43
C ALA A 269 11.63 18.25 -0.95
N GLU A 270 11.38 19.33 -0.22
CA GLU A 270 10.95 19.31 1.17
C GLU A 270 9.56 18.67 1.33
N GLN A 271 8.64 18.90 0.40
CA GLN A 271 7.34 18.24 0.39
C GLN A 271 7.47 16.75 0.08
N ILE A 272 8.29 16.39 -0.91
CA ILE A 272 8.59 14.98 -1.21
C ILE A 272 9.13 14.25 0.02
N ALA A 273 9.99 14.89 0.80
CA ALA A 273 10.53 14.33 2.05
C ALA A 273 9.46 14.11 3.13
N ARG A 274 8.41 14.95 3.17
CA ARG A 274 7.30 14.89 4.14
C ARG A 274 6.21 13.89 3.79
N SER A 275 6.30 13.19 2.67
CA SER A 275 5.27 12.23 2.26
C SER A 275 4.95 11.24 3.40
N ARG A 276 3.65 11.03 3.66
CA ARG A 276 3.17 10.04 4.65
C ARG A 276 3.47 8.59 4.24
N LEU A 277 3.95 8.34 3.04
CA LEU A 277 4.50 7.05 2.64
C LEU A 277 5.93 6.84 3.15
N LYS A 278 6.62 7.91 3.56
CA LYS A 278 7.97 7.85 4.12
C LYS A 278 7.91 7.88 5.65
N TYR A 279 8.78 7.11 6.30
CA TYR A 279 8.83 7.05 7.77
C TYR A 279 9.01 8.43 8.42
N ALA A 280 9.92 9.26 7.91
CA ALA A 280 10.14 10.61 8.43
C ALA A 280 8.89 11.51 8.31
N GLY A 281 8.14 11.42 7.20
CA GLY A 281 6.90 12.16 7.02
C GLY A 281 5.79 11.72 7.97
N LYS A 282 5.71 10.43 8.27
CA LYS A 282 4.76 9.91 9.27
C LYS A 282 5.07 10.40 10.68
N LEU A 283 6.34 10.45 11.08
CA LEU A 283 6.73 10.99 12.40
C LEU A 283 6.33 12.46 12.53
N CYS A 284 6.49 13.24 11.47
CA CYS A 284 6.06 14.64 11.48
C CYS A 284 4.55 14.77 11.78
N LEU A 285 3.71 13.92 11.17
CA LEU A 285 2.26 13.91 11.41
C LEU A 285 1.89 13.48 12.83
N LEU A 286 2.67 12.60 13.47
CA LEU A 286 2.43 12.16 14.85
C LEU A 286 2.71 13.27 15.89
N TYR A 287 3.69 14.13 15.61
CA TYR A 287 4.14 15.17 16.56
C TYR A 287 3.60 16.57 16.27
N THR A 288 2.96 16.80 15.13
CA THR A 288 2.45 18.13 14.75
C THR A 288 0.96 18.34 15.04
N SER A 289 0.27 17.37 15.62
CA SER A 289 -1.13 17.55 16.01
C SER A 289 -1.37 18.64 17.09
N ASP A 290 -0.31 19.04 17.80
CA ASP A 290 -0.40 20.05 18.86
C ASP A 290 0.05 21.47 18.43
N ALA A 291 0.51 21.64 17.18
CA ALA A 291 1.10 22.90 16.72
C ALA A 291 0.30 23.62 15.61
N ALA A 292 -0.85 23.10 15.22
CA ALA A 292 -1.63 23.63 14.09
C ALA A 292 -2.87 24.44 14.48
N ASP A 293 -3.10 24.66 15.77
CA ASP A 293 -4.28 25.42 16.29
C ASP A 293 -3.95 26.80 16.84
N ASP A 294 -2.81 27.41 16.45
CA ASP A 294 -2.50 28.82 16.73
C ASP A 294 -2.42 29.67 15.45
#